data_5921034743e044964ce1cedb67b9b782
#
_entry.id   5921034743e044964ce1cedb67b9b782
#
_cell.length_a   1.000
_cell.length_b   1.000
_cell.length_c   1.000
_cell.angle_alpha   90.00
_cell.angle_beta   90.00
_cell.angle_gamma   90.00
#
_symmetry.space_group_name_H-M   'P 1'
#
loop_
_entity.id
_entity.type
_entity.pdbx_description
1 polymer ?
#
loop_
_entity_poly.entity_id
_entity_poly.type
_entity_poly.pdbx_seq_one_letter_code
_entity_poly.pdbx_strand_id
1 'polypeptide(L)'
;MTAANFKSGFVTIIGRPNVGKSTLMNRLIGQKIAITSNKPQTTRNRIQTVYTDMERGQIVFLDTPGIHKAKNKLGEYMVGAAEKTINEVDVVCFIVEPTTYIGAGEQHIIEKLKKVNAPKILVINKVDTVKKEEILPVIDCYNKELEFDEIIPVSARNGSNVDDLVTTIFKYLTYGPMFYDEDTVTDQPLRQIVAELIR
;
A
#
# COMPACT_ATOMS: atom_id res chain seq x y z
N MET A 1 2.58 29.14 -0.75
CA MET A 1 3.20 29.12 0.59
C MET A 1 2.77 27.81 1.22
N THR A 2 3.65 26.84 1.33
CA THR A 2 3.39 25.59 2.06
C THR A 2 3.20 25.91 3.54
N ALA A 3 2.15 25.38 4.15
CA ALA A 3 1.88 25.57 5.58
C ALA A 3 3.10 25.11 6.40
N ALA A 4 3.40 25.77 7.51
CA ALA A 4 4.55 25.47 8.38
C ALA A 4 4.55 24.02 8.92
N ASN A 5 3.44 23.29 8.74
CA ASN A 5 3.22 21.91 9.20
C ASN A 5 3.02 20.91 8.07
N PHE A 6 3.41 21.24 6.82
CA PHE A 6 3.25 20.35 5.68
C PHE A 6 4.21 19.15 5.78
N LYS A 7 3.69 17.94 5.72
CA LYS A 7 4.48 16.70 5.77
C LYS A 7 4.50 16.05 4.39
N SER A 8 5.63 15.47 4.01
CA SER A 8 5.73 14.75 2.76
C SER A 8 6.61 13.53 2.89
N GLY A 9 6.33 12.50 2.10
CA GLY A 9 7.13 11.29 2.11
C GLY A 9 6.63 10.21 1.16
N PHE A 10 7.45 9.17 1.06
CA PHE A 10 7.23 8.03 0.19
C PHE A 10 6.69 6.85 1.00
N VAL A 11 5.61 6.25 0.52
CA VAL A 11 4.95 5.12 1.16
C VAL A 11 4.80 3.98 0.16
N THR A 12 5.17 2.77 0.55
CA THR A 12 4.92 1.60 -0.30
C THR A 12 3.78 0.75 0.26
N ILE A 13 2.97 0.22 -0.65
CA ILE A 13 1.92 -0.76 -0.32
C ILE A 13 2.32 -2.12 -0.88
N ILE A 14 2.56 -3.06 0.02
CA ILE A 14 2.93 -4.43 -0.33
C ILE A 14 1.89 -5.42 0.16
N GLY A 15 1.80 -6.56 -0.49
CA GLY A 15 0.86 -7.62 -0.13
C GLY A 15 0.68 -8.60 -1.29
N ARG A 16 0.02 -9.71 -1.03
CA ARG A 16 -0.29 -10.71 -2.07
C ARG A 16 -1.17 -10.12 -3.18
N PRO A 17 -1.23 -10.77 -4.36
CA PRO A 17 -2.25 -10.46 -5.35
C PRO A 17 -3.66 -10.57 -4.76
N ASN A 18 -4.57 -9.73 -5.22
CA ASN A 18 -6.00 -9.73 -4.88
C ASN A 18 -6.37 -9.39 -3.43
N VAL A 19 -5.43 -8.97 -2.57
CA VAL A 19 -5.74 -8.46 -1.22
C VAL A 19 -6.41 -7.08 -1.23
N GLY A 20 -6.47 -6.40 -2.40
CA GLY A 20 -7.17 -5.14 -2.58
C GLY A 20 -6.28 -3.89 -2.66
N LYS A 21 -4.97 -4.03 -2.98
CA LYS A 21 -4.04 -2.89 -3.15
C LYS A 21 -4.59 -1.83 -4.11
N SER A 22 -4.91 -2.23 -5.34
CA SER A 22 -5.43 -1.29 -6.36
C SER A 22 -6.78 -0.68 -5.96
N THR A 23 -7.63 -1.43 -5.25
CA THR A 23 -8.90 -0.90 -4.73
C THR A 23 -8.65 0.18 -3.68
N LEU A 24 -7.70 -0.07 -2.76
CA LEU A 24 -7.32 0.91 -1.74
C LEU A 24 -6.73 2.17 -2.38
N MET A 25 -5.82 2.01 -3.34
CA MET A 25 -5.22 3.13 -4.08
C MET A 25 -6.28 3.97 -4.80
N ASN A 26 -7.20 3.33 -5.53
CA ASN A 26 -8.29 4.03 -6.22
C ASN A 26 -9.20 4.79 -5.23
N ARG A 27 -9.42 4.24 -4.05
CA ARG A 27 -10.20 4.90 -2.99
C ARG A 27 -9.48 6.12 -2.44
N LEU A 28 -8.18 6.00 -2.15
CA LEU A 28 -7.37 7.08 -1.59
C LEU A 28 -7.33 8.31 -2.49
N ILE A 29 -7.21 8.11 -3.78
CA ILE A 29 -7.09 9.22 -4.74
C ILE A 29 -8.43 9.66 -5.34
N GLY A 30 -9.54 9.01 -4.99
CA GLY A 30 -10.88 9.33 -5.51
C GLY A 30 -11.06 9.09 -7.01
N GLN A 31 -10.06 8.55 -7.70
CA GLN A 31 -10.06 8.28 -9.14
C GLN A 31 -9.62 6.84 -9.42
N LYS A 32 -10.10 6.27 -10.52
CA LYS A 32 -9.72 4.92 -10.95
C LYS A 32 -8.44 4.99 -11.79
N ILE A 33 -7.29 5.03 -11.12
CA ILE A 33 -5.97 5.06 -11.80
C ILE A 33 -5.32 3.67 -11.81
N ALA A 34 -5.39 2.92 -10.69
CA ALA A 34 -4.92 1.55 -10.67
C ALA A 34 -6.01 0.59 -11.16
N ILE A 35 -5.63 -0.38 -12.00
CA ILE A 35 -6.57 -1.37 -12.51
C ILE A 35 -6.96 -2.34 -11.41
N THR A 36 -8.27 -2.44 -11.14
CA THR A 36 -8.83 -3.49 -10.30
C THR A 36 -9.21 -4.68 -11.16
N SER A 37 -8.62 -5.84 -10.91
CA SER A 37 -8.92 -7.08 -11.62
C SER A 37 -8.87 -8.26 -10.65
N ASN A 38 -9.69 -9.27 -10.90
CA ASN A 38 -9.66 -10.55 -10.19
C ASN A 38 -8.48 -11.44 -10.66
N LYS A 39 -7.76 -11.02 -11.70
CA LYS A 39 -6.58 -11.76 -12.18
C LYS A 39 -5.37 -11.38 -11.33
N PRO A 40 -4.53 -12.35 -10.94
CA PRO A 40 -3.25 -12.08 -10.29
C PRO A 40 -2.35 -11.20 -11.17
N GLN A 41 -1.53 -10.33 -10.54
CA GLN A 41 -0.51 -9.54 -11.23
C GLN A 41 -1.05 -8.49 -12.22
N THR A 42 -1.96 -7.65 -11.78
CA THR A 42 -2.48 -6.54 -12.60
C THR A 42 -1.47 -5.41 -12.78
N THR A 43 -0.66 -5.13 -11.76
CA THR A 43 0.36 -4.07 -11.79
C THR A 43 1.70 -4.65 -12.23
N ARG A 44 2.27 -4.18 -13.35
CA ARG A 44 3.55 -4.67 -13.91
C ARG A 44 4.69 -3.66 -13.77
N ASN A 45 4.40 -2.39 -13.69
CA ASN A 45 5.36 -1.31 -13.52
C ASN A 45 5.15 -0.64 -12.16
N ARG A 46 6.21 -0.03 -11.61
CA ARG A 46 6.11 0.82 -10.43
C ARG A 46 5.29 2.06 -10.81
N ILE A 47 4.09 2.18 -10.27
CA ILE A 47 3.23 3.35 -10.46
C ILE A 47 3.39 4.23 -9.23
N GLN A 48 3.75 5.47 -9.43
CA GLN A 48 3.70 6.49 -8.39
C GLN A 48 2.31 7.11 -8.42
N THR A 49 1.66 7.10 -7.28
CA THR A 49 0.37 7.73 -7.08
C THR A 49 0.53 8.78 -6.00
N VAL A 50 0.10 9.98 -6.26
CA VAL A 50 0.23 11.11 -5.36
C VAL A 50 -1.11 11.39 -4.69
N TYR A 51 -1.09 11.43 -3.38
CA TYR A 51 -2.21 11.90 -2.55
C TYR A 51 -1.82 13.23 -1.92
N THR A 52 -2.52 14.30 -2.25
CA THR A 52 -2.25 15.63 -1.72
C THR A 52 -3.40 16.09 -0.83
N ASP A 53 -3.07 16.53 0.36
CA ASP A 53 -3.95 17.22 1.31
C ASP A 53 -3.25 18.52 1.70
N MET A 54 -3.79 19.66 1.27
CA MET A 54 -3.15 20.96 1.42
C MET A 54 -2.95 21.39 2.88
N GLU A 55 -3.72 20.82 3.80
CA GLU A 55 -3.61 21.13 5.23
C GLU A 55 -2.60 20.21 5.94
N ARG A 56 -2.48 18.94 5.52
CA ARG A 56 -1.69 17.91 6.19
C ARG A 56 -0.37 17.61 5.48
N GLY A 57 -0.41 17.48 4.15
CA GLY A 57 0.80 17.10 3.42
C GLY A 57 0.57 16.32 2.14
N GLN A 58 1.64 15.70 1.64
CA GLN A 58 1.64 14.91 0.41
C GLN A 58 2.24 13.52 0.65
N ILE A 59 1.52 12.49 0.24
CA ILE A 59 1.96 11.10 0.28
C ILE A 59 2.20 10.63 -1.16
N VAL A 60 3.42 10.19 -1.44
CA VAL A 60 3.75 9.56 -2.72
C VAL A 60 3.72 8.05 -2.54
N PHE A 61 2.65 7.43 -3.01
CA PHE A 61 2.52 5.98 -2.97
C PHE A 61 3.30 5.33 -4.10
N LEU A 62 4.14 4.39 -3.72
CA LEU A 62 4.87 3.54 -4.63
C LEU A 62 4.15 2.19 -4.69
N ASP A 63 3.25 2.02 -5.66
CA ASP A 63 2.59 0.73 -5.87
C ASP A 63 3.59 -0.26 -6.45
N THR A 64 3.81 -1.34 -5.73
CA THR A 64 4.69 -2.42 -6.17
C THR A 64 3.86 -3.56 -6.71
N PRO A 65 4.30 -4.20 -7.80
CA PRO A 65 3.74 -5.48 -8.19
C PRO A 65 3.71 -6.44 -6.99
N GLY A 66 2.58 -7.14 -6.79
CA GLY A 66 2.42 -8.02 -5.61
C GLY A 66 3.63 -8.94 -5.41
N ILE A 67 4.28 -8.85 -4.25
CA ILE A 67 5.41 -9.69 -3.90
C ILE A 67 4.90 -11.13 -3.74
N HIS A 68 5.40 -12.04 -4.57
CA HIS A 68 5.08 -13.46 -4.51
C HIS A 68 6.31 -14.27 -4.95
N LYS A 69 6.33 -15.54 -4.63
CA LYS A 69 7.41 -16.43 -5.06
C LYS A 69 7.47 -16.44 -6.60
N ALA A 70 8.59 -15.98 -7.16
CA ALA A 70 8.80 -15.91 -8.59
C ALA A 70 8.68 -17.30 -9.23
N LYS A 71 7.83 -17.42 -10.25
CA LYS A 71 7.68 -18.64 -11.05
C LYS A 71 8.41 -18.55 -12.40
N ASN A 72 8.87 -17.33 -12.75
CA ASN A 72 9.56 -17.06 -14.02
C ASN A 72 10.42 -15.79 -13.89
N LYS A 73 11.27 -15.49 -14.90
CA LYS A 73 12.17 -14.32 -14.93
C LYS A 73 11.45 -12.98 -14.73
N LEU A 74 10.22 -12.81 -15.22
CA LEU A 74 9.42 -11.60 -15.00
C LEU A 74 9.04 -11.47 -13.53
N GLY A 75 8.64 -12.57 -12.88
CA GLY A 75 8.34 -12.59 -11.44
C GLY A 75 9.57 -12.25 -10.60
N GLU A 76 10.76 -12.72 -10.95
CA GLU A 76 12.02 -12.36 -10.28
C GLU A 76 12.31 -10.86 -10.38
N TYR A 77 12.14 -10.27 -11.58
CA TYR A 77 12.29 -8.83 -11.77
C TYR A 77 11.30 -8.02 -10.92
N MET A 78 10.03 -8.43 -10.88
CA MET A 78 8.97 -7.76 -10.10
C MET A 78 9.26 -7.85 -8.59
N VAL A 79 9.75 -8.99 -8.10
CA VAL A 79 10.16 -9.16 -6.70
C VAL A 79 11.36 -8.27 -6.37
N GLY A 80 12.38 -8.23 -7.23
CA GLY A 80 13.57 -7.38 -7.04
C GLY A 80 13.23 -5.88 -7.03
N ALA A 81 12.33 -5.44 -7.90
CA ALA A 81 11.85 -4.05 -7.92
C ALA A 81 11.11 -3.68 -6.63
N ALA A 82 10.27 -4.57 -6.11
CA ALA A 82 9.57 -4.37 -4.85
C ALA A 82 10.54 -4.33 -3.64
N GLU A 83 11.55 -5.21 -3.61
CA GLU A 83 12.57 -5.20 -2.55
C GLU A 83 13.36 -3.90 -2.49
N LYS A 84 13.76 -3.38 -3.64
CA LYS A 84 14.46 -2.09 -3.73
C LYS A 84 13.58 -0.96 -3.20
N THR A 85 12.32 -0.95 -3.58
CA THR A 85 11.35 0.07 -3.12
C THR A 85 11.16 0.08 -1.61
N ILE A 86 11.06 -1.09 -0.95
CA ILE A 86 10.85 -1.20 0.50
C ILE A 86 11.98 -0.53 1.30
N ASN A 87 13.18 -0.49 0.79
CA ASN A 87 14.34 0.10 1.47
C ASN A 87 14.49 1.61 1.23
N GLU A 88 13.71 2.19 0.33
CA GLU A 88 13.79 3.58 -0.10
C GLU A 88 12.57 4.42 0.35
N VAL A 89 11.69 3.87 1.21
CA VAL A 89 10.46 4.55 1.63
C VAL A 89 10.47 4.92 3.10
N ASP A 90 9.65 5.92 3.44
CA ASP A 90 9.47 6.40 4.81
C ASP A 90 8.52 5.50 5.62
N VAL A 91 7.55 4.86 4.96
CA VAL A 91 6.56 3.96 5.61
C VAL A 91 6.25 2.78 4.70
N VAL A 92 6.10 1.61 5.29
CA VAL A 92 5.64 0.39 4.60
C VAL A 92 4.26 0.00 5.10
N CYS A 93 3.28 -0.05 4.19
CA CYS A 93 1.95 -0.60 4.45
C CYS A 93 1.88 -2.04 3.95
N PHE A 94 1.77 -3.00 4.86
CA PHE A 94 1.56 -4.41 4.52
C PHE A 94 0.07 -4.71 4.53
N ILE A 95 -0.52 -4.90 3.35
CA ILE A 95 -1.95 -5.16 3.20
C ILE A 95 -2.23 -6.66 3.11
N VAL A 96 -3.18 -7.12 3.93
CA VAL A 96 -3.59 -8.52 4.07
C VAL A 96 -5.12 -8.67 4.07
N GLU A 97 -5.59 -9.88 3.88
CA GLU A 97 -7.01 -10.23 4.07
C GLU A 97 -7.31 -10.57 5.53
N PRO A 98 -8.57 -10.47 5.99
CA PRO A 98 -8.95 -10.71 7.38
C PRO A 98 -9.07 -12.22 7.64
N THR A 99 -7.93 -12.92 7.64
CA THR A 99 -7.83 -14.36 7.89
C THR A 99 -6.67 -14.66 8.83
N THR A 100 -6.83 -15.64 9.71
CA THR A 100 -5.78 -16.14 10.60
C THR A 100 -4.80 -17.08 9.89
N TYR A 101 -5.07 -17.45 8.63
CA TYR A 101 -4.17 -18.27 7.85
C TYR A 101 -3.11 -17.41 7.16
N ILE A 102 -1.87 -17.51 7.60
CA ILE A 102 -0.71 -16.89 6.98
C ILE A 102 -0.10 -17.90 6.00
N GLY A 103 -0.33 -17.69 4.71
CA GLY A 103 0.21 -18.54 3.66
C GLY A 103 1.68 -18.26 3.35
N ALA A 104 2.28 -19.12 2.50
CA ALA A 104 3.69 -18.98 2.13
C ALA A 104 4.03 -17.62 1.48
N GLY A 105 3.06 -16.97 0.83
CA GLY A 105 3.24 -15.63 0.23
C GLY A 105 3.36 -14.54 1.28
N GLU A 106 2.51 -14.54 2.31
CA GLU A 106 2.61 -13.62 3.43
C GLU A 106 3.87 -13.87 4.24
N GLN A 107 4.17 -15.15 4.55
CA GLN A 107 5.37 -15.50 5.29
C GLN A 107 6.64 -14.96 4.60
N HIS A 108 6.73 -15.09 3.29
CA HIS A 108 7.84 -14.54 2.52
C HIS A 108 7.95 -13.01 2.63
N ILE A 109 6.82 -12.30 2.62
CA ILE A 109 6.78 -10.84 2.83
C ILE A 109 7.21 -10.50 4.25
N ILE A 110 6.70 -11.19 5.25
CA ILE A 110 7.03 -11.00 6.67
C ILE A 110 8.54 -11.14 6.90
N GLU A 111 9.17 -12.20 6.37
CA GLU A 111 10.62 -12.40 6.48
C GLU A 111 11.45 -11.26 5.87
N LYS A 112 10.95 -10.61 4.83
CA LYS A 112 11.59 -9.42 4.27
C LYS A 112 11.38 -8.21 5.16
N LEU A 113 10.16 -8.00 5.67
CA LEU A 113 9.82 -6.89 6.54
C LEU A 113 10.60 -6.91 7.86
N LYS A 114 11.01 -8.07 8.37
CA LYS A 114 11.88 -8.21 9.55
C LYS A 114 13.22 -7.49 9.37
N LYS A 115 13.67 -7.29 8.13
CA LYS A 115 14.96 -6.64 7.79
C LYS A 115 14.82 -5.14 7.47
N VAL A 116 13.62 -4.61 7.48
CA VAL A 116 13.31 -3.23 7.12
C VAL A 116 13.24 -2.36 8.38
N ASN A 117 13.91 -1.22 8.36
CA ASN A 117 13.91 -0.28 9.50
C ASN A 117 12.75 0.72 9.45
N ALA A 118 12.14 0.95 8.26
CA ALA A 118 11.01 1.86 8.14
C ALA A 118 9.81 1.39 8.98
N PRO A 119 9.00 2.30 9.53
CA PRO A 119 7.75 1.98 10.20
C PRO A 119 6.84 1.10 9.33
N LYS A 120 6.23 0.10 9.97
CA LYS A 120 5.42 -0.94 9.33
C LYS A 120 3.99 -0.84 9.83
N ILE A 121 3.07 -0.55 8.92
CA ILE A 121 1.64 -0.52 9.20
C ILE A 121 1.00 -1.78 8.61
N LEU A 122 0.39 -2.61 9.46
CA LEU A 122 -0.43 -3.73 9.01
C LEU A 122 -1.81 -3.19 8.63
N VAL A 123 -2.21 -3.38 7.38
CA VAL A 123 -3.52 -2.98 6.86
C VAL A 123 -4.35 -4.24 6.63
N ILE A 124 -5.30 -4.52 7.52
CA ILE A 124 -6.22 -5.66 7.37
C ILE A 124 -7.39 -5.18 6.52
N ASN A 125 -7.37 -5.52 5.23
CA ASN A 125 -8.39 -5.07 4.28
C ASN A 125 -9.56 -6.05 4.19
N LYS A 126 -10.65 -5.62 3.54
CA LYS A 126 -11.89 -6.40 3.35
C LYS A 126 -12.60 -6.76 4.65
N VAL A 127 -12.50 -5.92 5.68
CA VAL A 127 -13.19 -6.17 6.96
C VAL A 127 -14.72 -6.18 6.83
N ASP A 128 -15.25 -5.68 5.72
CA ASP A 128 -16.67 -5.78 5.34
C ASP A 128 -17.13 -7.23 5.03
N THR A 129 -16.20 -8.18 4.90
CA THR A 129 -16.49 -9.59 4.57
C THR A 129 -16.52 -10.50 5.79
N VAL A 130 -16.18 -10.00 6.97
CA VAL A 130 -16.09 -10.76 8.22
C VAL A 130 -16.78 -10.03 9.37
N LYS A 131 -17.03 -10.70 10.48
CA LYS A 131 -17.58 -10.09 11.70
C LYS A 131 -16.47 -9.37 12.47
N LYS A 132 -16.83 -8.36 13.26
CA LYS A 132 -15.86 -7.57 14.05
C LYS A 132 -15.05 -8.43 15.01
N GLU A 133 -15.67 -9.45 15.59
CA GLU A 133 -15.04 -10.38 16.54
C GLU A 133 -13.93 -11.22 15.90
N GLU A 134 -13.96 -11.39 14.58
CA GLU A 134 -12.96 -12.15 13.83
C GLU A 134 -11.68 -11.34 13.56
N ILE A 135 -11.70 -10.02 13.73
CA ILE A 135 -10.55 -9.15 13.47
C ILE A 135 -9.46 -9.31 14.53
N LEU A 136 -9.82 -9.39 15.82
CA LEU A 136 -8.83 -9.55 16.91
C LEU A 136 -7.96 -10.79 16.76
N PRO A 137 -8.50 -12.00 16.47
CA PRO A 137 -7.69 -13.18 16.19
C PRO A 137 -6.72 -13.00 15.01
N VAL A 138 -7.11 -12.22 13.98
CA VAL A 138 -6.23 -11.90 12.84
C VAL A 138 -5.07 -11.03 13.30
N ILE A 139 -5.35 -9.97 14.08
CA ILE A 139 -4.32 -9.09 14.66
C ILE A 139 -3.31 -9.90 15.47
N ASP A 140 -3.79 -10.75 16.38
CA ASP A 140 -2.95 -11.59 17.23
C ASP A 140 -2.08 -12.56 16.40
N CYS A 141 -2.63 -13.08 15.31
CA CYS A 141 -1.91 -13.98 14.42
C CYS A 141 -0.71 -13.28 13.75
N TYR A 142 -0.92 -12.08 13.20
CA TYR A 142 0.16 -11.31 12.54
C TYR A 142 1.17 -10.75 13.55
N ASN A 143 0.74 -10.30 14.73
CA ASN A 143 1.64 -9.80 15.78
C ASN A 143 2.60 -10.85 16.33
N LYS A 144 2.24 -12.14 16.27
CA LYS A 144 3.16 -13.24 16.64
C LYS A 144 4.30 -13.41 15.64
N GLU A 145 4.08 -13.05 14.38
CA GLU A 145 5.07 -13.20 13.31
C GLU A 145 6.00 -11.99 13.18
N LEU A 146 5.47 -10.78 13.36
CA LEU A 146 6.18 -9.52 13.22
C LEU A 146 5.50 -8.45 14.07
N GLU A 147 6.28 -7.67 14.82
CA GLU A 147 5.80 -6.46 15.49
C GLU A 147 5.55 -5.36 14.46
N PHE A 148 4.32 -4.82 14.47
CA PHE A 148 3.93 -3.69 13.62
C PHE A 148 3.80 -2.42 14.46
N ASP A 149 4.20 -1.28 13.90
CA ASP A 149 4.08 0.02 14.55
C ASP A 149 2.62 0.44 14.71
N GLU A 150 1.78 0.09 13.74
CA GLU A 150 0.33 0.32 13.77
C GLU A 150 -0.41 -0.82 13.05
N ILE A 151 -1.66 -1.08 13.45
CA ILE A 151 -2.54 -2.06 12.80
C ILE A 151 -3.89 -1.42 12.54
N ILE A 152 -4.29 -1.37 11.28
CA ILE A 152 -5.52 -0.67 10.88
C ILE A 152 -6.40 -1.60 10.04
N PRO A 153 -7.52 -2.04 10.60
CA PRO A 153 -8.56 -2.73 9.85
C PRO A 153 -9.30 -1.77 8.93
N VAL A 154 -9.37 -2.05 7.63
CA VAL A 154 -10.00 -1.19 6.63
C VAL A 154 -10.94 -1.97 5.71
N SER A 155 -11.88 -1.27 5.08
CA SER A 155 -12.53 -1.73 3.87
C SER A 155 -12.27 -0.75 2.74
N ALA A 156 -11.36 -1.10 1.85
CA ALA A 156 -11.11 -0.32 0.64
C ALA A 156 -12.35 -0.20 -0.24
N ARG A 157 -13.28 -1.16 -0.16
CA ARG A 157 -14.49 -1.20 -0.95
C ARG A 157 -15.49 -0.13 -0.52
N ASN A 158 -15.80 -0.04 0.77
CA ASN A 158 -16.80 0.89 1.30
C ASN A 158 -16.21 2.16 1.93
N GLY A 159 -14.87 2.22 2.11
CA GLY A 159 -14.15 3.37 2.66
C GLY A 159 -13.98 3.35 4.18
N SER A 160 -14.42 2.31 4.87
CA SER A 160 -14.28 2.25 6.34
C SER A 160 -12.81 2.32 6.76
N ASN A 161 -12.50 3.23 7.71
CA ASN A 161 -11.17 3.46 8.31
C ASN A 161 -10.06 3.82 7.30
N VAL A 162 -10.42 4.23 6.07
CA VAL A 162 -9.41 4.65 5.08
C VAL A 162 -8.80 6.00 5.47
N ASP A 163 -9.61 6.93 6.02
CA ASP A 163 -9.11 8.22 6.51
C ASP A 163 -8.23 8.04 7.76
N ASP A 164 -8.54 7.06 8.63
CA ASP A 164 -7.69 6.71 9.78
C ASP A 164 -6.33 6.18 9.31
N LEU A 165 -6.31 5.37 8.24
CA LEU A 165 -5.07 4.91 7.62
C LEU A 165 -4.22 6.09 7.11
N VAL A 166 -4.83 7.03 6.38
CA VAL A 166 -4.15 8.24 5.89
C VAL A 166 -3.60 9.05 7.06
N THR A 167 -4.40 9.29 8.08
CA THR A 167 -4.00 10.03 9.28
C THR A 167 -2.83 9.35 9.99
N THR A 168 -2.85 8.02 10.07
CA THR A 168 -1.78 7.23 10.67
C THR A 168 -0.50 7.31 9.84
N ILE A 169 -0.59 7.24 8.52
CA ILE A 169 0.58 7.42 7.65
C ILE A 169 1.22 8.78 7.90
N PHE A 170 0.43 9.87 7.97
CA PHE A 170 0.97 11.21 8.25
C PHE A 170 1.67 11.36 9.61
N LYS A 171 1.38 10.50 10.61
CA LYS A 171 2.14 10.52 11.89
C LYS A 171 3.60 10.22 11.67
N TYR A 172 3.92 9.31 10.75
CA TYR A 172 5.27 8.81 10.49
C TYR A 172 6.03 9.60 9.42
N LEU A 173 5.35 10.48 8.66
CA LEU A 173 6.02 11.33 7.68
C LEU A 173 6.66 12.54 8.34
N THR A 174 7.77 12.99 7.76
CA THR A 174 8.53 14.15 8.21
C THR A 174 8.01 15.45 7.57
N TYR A 175 8.30 16.59 8.20
CA TYR A 175 8.04 17.88 7.60
C TYR A 175 8.94 18.06 6.37
N GLY A 176 8.34 18.46 5.25
CA GLY A 176 9.05 18.60 3.99
C GLY A 176 8.26 19.38 2.95
N PRO A 177 8.90 19.70 1.83
CA PRO A 177 8.25 20.38 0.72
C PRO A 177 7.29 19.45 -0.03
N MET A 178 6.39 20.03 -0.80
CA MET A 178 5.61 19.31 -1.79
C MET A 178 6.55 18.77 -2.89
N PHE A 179 6.43 17.49 -3.23
CA PHE A 179 7.25 16.85 -4.27
C PHE A 179 6.65 16.99 -5.66
N TYR A 180 5.34 17.05 -5.75
CA TYR A 180 4.57 17.16 -6.98
C TYR A 180 3.55 18.28 -6.86
N ASP A 181 3.16 18.88 -7.98
CA ASP A 181 2.10 19.90 -8.02
C ASP A 181 0.79 19.37 -7.43
N GLU A 182 -0.04 20.24 -6.89
CA GLU A 182 -1.28 19.93 -6.18
C GLU A 182 -2.22 19.03 -6.99
N ASP A 183 -2.32 19.26 -8.29
CA ASP A 183 -3.19 18.51 -9.21
C ASP A 183 -2.57 17.20 -9.72
N THR A 184 -1.34 16.88 -9.30
CA THR A 184 -0.67 15.66 -9.74
C THR A 184 -1.24 14.44 -9.00
N VAL A 185 -1.84 13.52 -9.74
CA VAL A 185 -2.38 12.27 -9.21
C VAL A 185 -1.45 11.08 -9.47
N THR A 186 -0.68 11.14 -10.56
CA THR A 186 0.32 10.12 -10.93
C THR A 186 1.40 10.73 -11.81
N ASP A 187 2.60 10.18 -11.74
CA ASP A 187 3.72 10.52 -12.61
C ASP A 187 3.71 9.78 -13.96
N GLN A 188 2.72 8.89 -14.17
CA GLN A 188 2.65 8.07 -15.36
C GLN A 188 2.14 8.88 -16.57
N PRO A 189 2.78 8.76 -17.74
CA PRO A 189 2.23 9.33 -18.97
C PRO A 189 0.83 8.78 -19.27
N LEU A 190 -0.07 9.65 -19.71
CA LEU A 190 -1.46 9.31 -20.06
C LEU A 190 -1.55 8.05 -20.94
N ARG A 191 -0.60 7.85 -21.83
CA ARG A 191 -0.48 6.67 -22.70
C ARG A 191 -0.35 5.36 -21.92
N GLN A 192 0.38 5.37 -20.79
CA GLN A 192 0.54 4.18 -19.95
C GLN A 192 -0.72 3.90 -19.14
N ILE A 193 -1.36 4.94 -18.62
CA ILE A 193 -2.64 4.82 -17.91
C ILE A 193 -3.71 4.24 -18.84
N VAL A 194 -3.80 4.76 -20.08
CA VAL A 194 -4.73 4.25 -21.09
C VAL A 194 -4.42 2.79 -21.45
N ALA A 195 -3.15 2.43 -21.64
CA ALA A 195 -2.75 1.06 -21.94
C ALA A 195 -3.10 0.08 -20.81
N GLU A 196 -3.06 0.53 -19.55
CA GLU A 196 -3.49 -0.27 -18.40
C GLU A 196 -5.02 -0.36 -18.27
N LEU A 197 -5.78 0.66 -18.72
CA LEU A 197 -7.25 0.67 -18.70
C LEU A 197 -7.87 -0.23 -19.80
N ILE A 198 -7.18 -0.42 -20.93
CA ILE A 198 -7.66 -1.21 -22.09
C ILE A 198 -7.36 -2.71 -21.93
N ARG A 199 -6.56 -3.08 -20.96
CA ARG A 199 -6.06 -4.45 -20.72
C ARG A 199 -6.96 -5.26 -19.81
#